data_a78abb153669268cd8b8f68fb7df9a22
#
_entry.id   a78abb153669268cd8b8f68fb7df9a22
#
_cell.length_a   1.000
_cell.length_b   1.000
_cell.length_c   1.000
_cell.angle_alpha   90.00
_cell.angle_beta   90.00
_cell.angle_gamma   90.00
#
_symmetry.space_group_name_H-M   'P 1'
#
loop_
_entity.id
_entity.type
_entity.pdbx_description
1 polymer ?
#
loop_
_entity_poly.entity_id
_entity_poly.type
_entity_poly.pdbx_seq_one_letter_code
_entity_poly.pdbx_strand_id
1 'polypeptide(L)'
;VLDRSQGQDQSDFRYQLLKLVMERSGRPYSIGLREQTISQDEAIAALDQPGLNQSRNPMAISVGLYGAGLELNRRLQPVPIPVTGGILGLRAGWTHRDGVERMASVRSLNDLRDIVLLQGLGWSDVDVFDASGMRTFTARSDDLFRLVDNRRVHLFPRGITELERDALIVRDT
;
A
#
# COMPACT_ATOMS: atom_id res chain seq x y z
N VAL A 1 12.43 2.83 -13.16
CA VAL A 1 11.38 1.80 -13.14
C VAL A 1 10.47 2.07 -11.95
N LEU A 2 9.16 2.11 -12.20
CA LEU A 2 8.15 2.24 -11.17
C LEU A 2 7.85 0.86 -10.57
N ASP A 3 7.72 0.80 -9.25
CA ASP A 3 7.23 -0.37 -8.55
C ASP A 3 5.79 -0.71 -8.97
N ARG A 4 5.45 -2.00 -8.97
CA ARG A 4 4.15 -2.51 -9.39
C ARG A 4 3.49 -3.30 -8.27
N SER A 5 2.28 -2.89 -7.90
CA SER A 5 1.39 -3.67 -7.06
C SER A 5 0.48 -4.58 -7.90
N GLN A 6 -0.12 -5.58 -7.28
CA GLN A 6 -1.04 -6.51 -7.93
C GLN A 6 -2.17 -5.75 -8.68
N GLY A 7 -2.46 -6.16 -9.90
CA GLY A 7 -3.50 -5.56 -10.74
C GLY A 7 -3.17 -4.20 -11.34
N GLN A 8 -1.96 -3.67 -11.14
CA GLN A 8 -1.54 -2.40 -11.75
C GLN A 8 -0.98 -2.61 -13.16
N ASP A 9 -1.36 -1.72 -14.05
CA ASP A 9 -0.82 -1.60 -15.40
C ASP A 9 -0.52 -0.13 -15.74
N GLN A 10 -0.26 0.16 -17.00
CA GLN A 10 0.05 1.52 -17.45
C GLN A 10 -1.16 2.48 -17.38
N SER A 11 -2.39 2.00 -17.19
CA SER A 11 -3.58 2.83 -16.98
C SER A 11 -3.73 3.29 -15.52
N ASP A 12 -2.99 2.67 -14.60
CA ASP A 12 -3.01 3.01 -13.18
C ASP A 12 -2.64 4.49 -12.94
N PHE A 13 -3.36 5.12 -12.01
CA PHE A 13 -3.17 6.53 -11.65
C PHE A 13 -1.71 6.87 -11.33
N ARG A 14 -0.99 6.00 -10.61
CA ARG A 14 0.40 6.24 -10.21
C ARG A 14 1.33 6.29 -11.42
N TYR A 15 1.13 5.39 -12.38
CA TYR A 15 1.89 5.39 -13.62
C TYR A 15 1.60 6.64 -14.44
N GLN A 16 0.33 6.99 -14.63
CA GLN A 16 -0.08 8.17 -15.39
C GLN A 16 0.39 9.48 -14.73
N LEU A 17 0.34 9.56 -13.40
CA LEU A 17 0.87 10.70 -12.66
C LEU A 17 2.38 10.86 -12.88
N LEU A 18 3.15 9.78 -12.73
CA LEU A 18 4.59 9.82 -12.96
C LEU A 18 4.92 10.22 -14.41
N LYS A 19 4.19 9.67 -15.37
CA LYS A 19 4.32 10.04 -16.79
C LYS A 19 4.09 11.53 -17.00
N LEU A 20 3.01 12.07 -16.45
CA LEU A 20 2.70 13.51 -16.54
C LEU A 20 3.80 14.38 -15.93
N VAL A 21 4.33 13.99 -14.75
CA VAL A 21 5.43 14.71 -14.09
C VAL A 21 6.68 14.72 -14.98
N MET A 22 7.03 13.57 -15.55
CA MET A 22 8.19 13.47 -16.43
C MET A 22 8.03 14.28 -17.72
N GLU A 23 6.85 14.25 -18.35
CA GLU A 23 6.51 15.08 -19.51
C GLU A 23 6.66 16.58 -19.21
N ARG A 24 6.15 17.01 -18.05
CA ARG A 24 6.23 18.41 -17.61
C ARG A 24 7.63 18.85 -17.20
N SER A 25 8.52 17.93 -16.91
CA SER A 25 9.91 18.26 -16.56
C SER A 25 10.72 18.81 -17.73
N GLY A 26 10.29 18.60 -18.97
CA GLY A 26 11.01 18.98 -20.19
C GLY A 26 12.31 18.21 -20.42
N ARG A 27 12.61 17.19 -19.62
CA ARG A 27 13.82 16.37 -19.73
C ARG A 27 13.54 15.07 -20.48
N PRO A 28 14.49 14.53 -21.24
CA PRO A 28 14.38 13.19 -21.80
C PRO A 28 14.14 12.16 -20.67
N TYR A 29 13.16 11.27 -20.86
CA TYR A 29 12.83 10.25 -19.86
C TYR A 29 12.42 8.93 -20.52
N SER A 30 12.50 7.87 -19.73
CA SER A 30 11.91 6.58 -20.02
C SER A 30 11.26 6.05 -18.75
N ILE A 31 10.01 5.60 -18.83
CA ILE A 31 9.28 5.01 -17.72
C ILE A 31 9.04 3.53 -18.04
N GLY A 32 9.50 2.66 -17.15
CA GLY A 32 9.17 1.26 -17.15
C GLY A 32 8.31 0.93 -15.93
N LEU A 33 7.32 0.07 -16.11
CA LEU A 33 6.61 -0.60 -15.02
C LEU A 33 7.24 -1.96 -14.81
N ARG A 34 7.46 -2.33 -13.56
CA ARG A 34 8.04 -3.63 -13.23
C ARG A 34 7.12 -4.77 -13.69
N GLU A 35 7.67 -5.83 -14.25
CA GLU A 35 6.89 -6.98 -14.73
C GLU A 35 6.35 -7.82 -13.58
N GLN A 36 7.18 -8.06 -12.56
CA GLN A 36 6.82 -8.88 -11.41
C GLN A 36 6.33 -8.01 -10.25
N THR A 37 5.29 -8.46 -9.59
CA THR A 37 4.83 -7.90 -8.32
C THR A 37 5.72 -8.40 -7.19
N ILE A 38 6.13 -7.49 -6.32
CA ILE A 38 6.83 -7.80 -5.06
C ILE A 38 6.10 -7.13 -3.91
N SER A 39 6.41 -7.55 -2.69
CA SER A 39 5.89 -6.87 -1.51
C SER A 39 6.49 -5.47 -1.36
N GLN A 40 5.82 -4.59 -0.63
CA GLN A 40 6.31 -3.23 -0.44
C GLN A 40 7.64 -3.18 0.33
N ASP A 41 7.85 -4.06 1.29
CA ASP A 41 9.11 -4.15 2.04
C ASP A 41 10.28 -4.58 1.13
N GLU A 42 10.06 -5.52 0.20
CA GLU A 42 11.05 -5.88 -0.83
C GLU A 42 11.35 -4.71 -1.76
N ALA A 43 10.32 -3.96 -2.17
CA ALA A 43 10.48 -2.78 -3.01
C ALA A 43 11.25 -1.65 -2.30
N ILE A 44 10.97 -1.41 -1.02
CA ILE A 44 11.69 -0.45 -0.19
C ILE A 44 13.14 -0.88 -0.02
N ALA A 45 13.40 -2.17 0.23
CA ALA A 45 14.76 -2.68 0.32
C ALA A 45 15.54 -2.49 -0.99
N ALA A 46 14.89 -2.69 -2.14
CA ALA A 46 15.51 -2.45 -3.45
C ALA A 46 15.83 -0.96 -3.70
N LEU A 47 14.98 -0.04 -3.23
CA LEU A 47 15.22 1.40 -3.30
C LEU A 47 16.36 1.86 -2.39
N ASP A 48 16.45 1.27 -1.19
CA ASP A 48 17.42 1.62 -0.16
C ASP A 48 18.86 1.13 -0.47
N GLN A 49 19.02 0.19 -1.40
CA GLN A 49 20.32 -0.38 -1.76
C GLN A 49 20.89 0.24 -3.05
N PRO A 50 21.95 1.09 -2.96
CA PRO A 50 22.50 1.78 -4.13
C PRO A 50 23.02 0.86 -5.25
N GLY A 51 23.44 -0.35 -4.91
CA GLY A 51 23.98 -1.33 -5.88
C GLY A 51 22.90 -2.04 -6.71
N LEU A 52 21.64 -2.05 -6.27
CA LEU A 52 20.52 -2.67 -7.00
C LEU A 52 19.89 -1.73 -8.03
N ASN A 53 20.17 -0.44 -7.95
CA ASN A 53 19.63 0.60 -8.84
C ASN A 53 20.37 0.76 -10.18
N GLN A 54 21.24 -0.18 -10.54
CA GLN A 54 21.89 -0.13 -11.84
C GLN A 54 20.92 -0.52 -12.95
N SER A 55 20.92 0.25 -14.03
CA SER A 55 19.99 0.17 -15.17
C SER A 55 19.89 -1.19 -15.90
N ARG A 56 20.71 -2.16 -15.55
CA ARG A 56 20.70 -3.53 -16.08
C ARG A 56 20.17 -4.57 -15.09
N ASN A 57 19.79 -4.16 -13.89
CA ASN A 57 19.22 -5.08 -12.89
C ASN A 57 17.71 -5.18 -13.09
N PRO A 58 17.14 -6.36 -13.39
CA PRO A 58 15.69 -6.54 -13.53
C PRO A 58 14.93 -6.26 -12.23
N MET A 59 15.65 -6.20 -11.10
CA MET A 59 15.10 -5.82 -9.80
C MET A 59 15.18 -4.31 -9.52
N ALA A 60 15.76 -3.50 -10.42
CA ALA A 60 15.91 -2.07 -10.19
C ALA A 60 14.56 -1.37 -10.08
N ILE A 61 14.36 -0.66 -8.99
CA ILE A 61 13.25 0.27 -8.76
C ILE A 61 13.87 1.65 -8.55
N SER A 62 13.35 2.66 -9.24
CA SER A 62 13.87 4.02 -9.15
C SER A 62 12.94 4.96 -8.40
N VAL A 63 11.67 4.59 -8.29
CA VAL A 63 10.64 5.37 -7.63
C VAL A 63 9.52 4.45 -7.15
N GLY A 64 8.99 4.75 -5.97
CA GLY A 64 7.79 4.12 -5.41
C GLY A 64 6.82 5.18 -4.91
N LEU A 65 5.54 4.85 -4.84
CA LEU A 65 4.51 5.69 -4.26
C LEU A 65 3.90 4.92 -3.08
N TYR A 66 4.31 5.30 -1.89
CA TYR A 66 3.97 4.61 -0.65
C TYR A 66 3.27 5.55 0.34
N GLY A 67 2.64 4.98 1.36
CA GLY A 67 2.20 5.73 2.52
C GLY A 67 3.40 6.40 3.21
N ALA A 68 3.30 7.69 3.51
CA ALA A 68 4.36 8.41 4.22
C ALA A 68 4.51 7.88 5.66
N GLY A 69 5.74 7.75 6.13
CA GLY A 69 6.05 7.29 7.49
C GLY A 69 7.44 7.75 7.92
N LEU A 70 7.65 7.89 9.23
CA LEU A 70 8.94 8.36 9.76
C LEU A 70 10.10 7.44 9.36
N GLU A 71 9.89 6.13 9.41
CA GLU A 71 10.91 5.15 9.06
C GLU A 71 11.25 5.21 7.57
N LEU A 72 10.25 5.31 6.70
CA LEU A 72 10.48 5.46 5.26
C LEU A 72 11.22 6.74 4.92
N ASN A 73 10.88 7.85 5.60
CA ASN A 73 11.55 9.13 5.39
C ASN A 73 13.01 9.16 5.86
N ARG A 74 13.40 8.25 6.76
CA ARG A 74 14.81 8.07 7.18
C ARG A 74 15.61 7.28 6.17
N ARG A 75 14.98 6.30 5.52
CA ARG A 75 15.64 5.35 4.61
C ARG A 75 15.65 5.83 3.17
N LEU A 76 14.59 6.51 2.73
CA LEU A 76 14.39 6.94 1.37
C LEU A 76 14.34 8.46 1.26
N GLN A 77 14.66 8.99 0.08
CA GLN A 77 14.50 10.41 -0.21
C GLN A 77 13.04 10.70 -0.59
N PRO A 78 12.22 11.31 0.28
CA PRO A 78 10.86 11.65 -0.06
C PRO A 78 10.79 12.86 -1.01
N VAL A 79 9.83 12.84 -1.93
CA VAL A 79 9.35 14.01 -2.64
C VAL A 79 8.13 14.51 -1.86
N PRO A 80 8.19 15.65 -1.15
CA PRO A 80 7.18 16.06 -0.18
C PRO A 80 5.93 16.68 -0.84
N ILE A 81 5.38 15.97 -1.83
CA ILE A 81 4.13 16.33 -2.52
C ILE A 81 3.16 15.18 -2.36
N PRO A 82 2.02 15.36 -1.66
CA PRO A 82 1.06 14.31 -1.45
C PRO A 82 0.32 14.00 -2.76
N VAL A 83 0.65 12.89 -3.39
CA VAL A 83 0.10 12.49 -4.70
C VAL A 83 -1.41 12.24 -4.69
N THR A 84 -1.99 11.94 -3.54
CA THR A 84 -3.44 11.75 -3.36
C THR A 84 -4.10 12.90 -2.62
N GLY A 85 -3.40 14.02 -2.38
CA GLY A 85 -3.94 15.16 -1.64
C GLY A 85 -4.37 14.82 -0.19
N GLY A 86 -3.86 13.73 0.39
CA GLY A 86 -4.23 13.27 1.74
C GLY A 86 -5.50 12.42 1.79
N ILE A 87 -6.25 12.28 0.70
CA ILE A 87 -7.52 11.51 0.70
C ILE A 87 -7.32 10.03 1.05
N LEU A 88 -6.12 9.48 0.86
CA LEU A 88 -5.78 8.13 1.29
C LEU A 88 -5.89 7.95 2.81
N GLY A 89 -5.83 9.03 3.58
CA GLY A 89 -6.05 9.03 5.04
C GLY A 89 -7.49 8.74 5.45
N LEU A 90 -8.45 8.93 4.55
CA LEU A 90 -9.83 8.50 4.78
C LEU A 90 -9.90 6.99 4.59
N ARG A 91 -10.31 6.29 5.65
CA ARG A 91 -10.29 4.83 5.70
C ARG A 91 -11.70 4.26 5.74
N ALA A 92 -11.88 3.18 5.00
CA ALA A 92 -12.92 2.19 5.19
C ALA A 92 -12.24 0.83 5.35
N GLY A 93 -12.96 -0.28 5.32
CA GLY A 93 -12.28 -1.56 5.46
C GLY A 93 -13.12 -2.75 5.04
N TRP A 94 -12.40 -3.83 4.83
CA TRP A 94 -12.97 -5.14 4.53
C TRP A 94 -13.04 -5.96 5.81
N THR A 95 -14.18 -6.61 6.01
CA THR A 95 -14.39 -7.58 7.09
C THR A 95 -15.14 -8.77 6.54
N HIS A 96 -14.99 -9.93 7.18
CA HIS A 96 -15.85 -11.07 6.86
C HIS A 96 -17.32 -10.74 7.17
N ARG A 97 -18.24 -11.33 6.43
CA ARG A 97 -19.69 -11.08 6.60
C ARG A 97 -20.15 -11.19 8.06
N ASP A 98 -19.67 -12.18 8.79
CA ASP A 98 -20.02 -12.38 10.21
C ASP A 98 -19.46 -11.29 11.14
N GLY A 99 -18.49 -10.51 10.66
CA GLY A 99 -17.86 -9.41 11.40
C GLY A 99 -18.58 -8.08 11.26
N VAL A 100 -19.54 -7.95 10.33
CA VAL A 100 -20.19 -6.67 9.99
C VAL A 100 -20.88 -6.04 11.19
N GLU A 101 -21.65 -6.80 11.96
CA GLU A 101 -22.36 -6.28 13.15
C GLU A 101 -21.36 -5.82 14.21
N ARG A 102 -20.28 -6.55 14.41
CA ARG A 102 -19.20 -6.15 15.32
C ARG A 102 -18.56 -4.84 14.88
N MET A 103 -18.26 -4.69 13.59
CA MET A 103 -17.71 -3.42 13.06
C MET A 103 -18.72 -2.28 13.17
N ALA A 104 -19.99 -2.54 12.91
CA ALA A 104 -21.07 -1.57 13.05
C ALA A 104 -21.30 -1.11 14.50
N SER A 105 -20.86 -1.88 15.50
CA SER A 105 -20.97 -1.53 16.92
C SER A 105 -19.82 -0.63 17.41
N VAL A 106 -18.74 -0.48 16.66
CA VAL A 106 -17.59 0.38 17.01
C VAL A 106 -18.04 1.84 17.08
N ARG A 107 -17.75 2.51 18.21
CA ARG A 107 -18.10 3.93 18.45
C ARG A 107 -16.90 4.75 18.92
N SER A 108 -15.83 4.10 19.33
CA SER A 108 -14.64 4.75 19.87
C SER A 108 -13.36 4.01 19.49
N LEU A 109 -12.21 4.66 19.67
CA LEU A 109 -10.91 4.02 19.49
C LEU A 109 -10.69 2.87 20.47
N ASN A 110 -11.30 2.94 21.66
CA ASN A 110 -11.19 1.84 22.64
C ASN A 110 -11.86 0.56 22.13
N ASP A 111 -12.95 0.66 21.38
CA ASP A 111 -13.63 -0.49 20.81
C ASP A 111 -12.78 -1.21 19.76
N LEU A 112 -11.83 -0.49 19.14
CA LEU A 112 -10.90 -1.06 18.17
C LEU A 112 -9.75 -1.84 18.82
N ARG A 113 -9.49 -1.72 20.12
CA ARG A 113 -8.39 -2.41 20.80
C ARG A 113 -8.51 -3.94 20.77
N ASP A 114 -9.74 -4.44 20.73
CA ASP A 114 -10.05 -5.86 20.63
C ASP A 114 -10.19 -6.34 19.18
N ILE A 115 -10.05 -5.43 18.23
CA ILE A 115 -10.08 -5.72 16.80
C ILE A 115 -8.66 -6.00 16.32
N VAL A 116 -8.47 -7.12 15.64
CA VAL A 116 -7.21 -7.42 14.94
C VAL A 116 -7.29 -6.79 13.56
N LEU A 117 -6.44 -5.79 13.32
CA LEU A 117 -6.31 -5.09 12.05
C LEU A 117 -5.32 -5.83 11.15
N LEU A 118 -5.59 -5.88 9.87
CA LEU A 118 -4.69 -6.44 8.87
C LEU A 118 -3.98 -5.34 8.10
N GLN A 119 -2.68 -5.51 7.85
CA GLN A 119 -1.88 -4.62 7.02
C GLN A 119 -0.90 -5.41 6.15
N GLY A 120 -0.47 -4.80 5.05
CA GLY A 120 0.61 -5.35 4.24
C GLY A 120 1.98 -5.20 4.92
N LEU A 121 2.87 -6.14 4.66
CA LEU A 121 4.26 -6.05 5.10
C LEU A 121 4.91 -4.77 4.58
N GLY A 122 5.58 -4.02 5.44
CA GLY A 122 6.26 -2.77 5.11
C GLY A 122 5.34 -1.55 4.95
N TRP A 123 4.02 -1.69 5.23
CA TRP A 123 3.12 -0.54 5.17
C TRP A 123 3.28 0.35 6.39
N SER A 124 3.37 1.66 6.15
CA SER A 124 3.57 2.66 7.21
C SER A 124 2.42 2.76 8.22
N ASP A 125 1.23 2.28 7.86
CA ASP A 125 0.07 2.24 8.77
C ASP A 125 0.30 1.31 9.97
N VAL A 126 1.21 0.33 9.85
CA VAL A 126 1.57 -0.58 10.96
C VAL A 126 2.09 0.24 12.14
N ASP A 127 3.04 1.15 11.89
CA ASP A 127 3.62 2.00 12.94
C ASP A 127 2.56 2.89 13.61
N VAL A 128 1.59 3.39 12.82
CA VAL A 128 0.50 4.24 13.30
C VAL A 128 -0.44 3.45 14.23
N PHE A 129 -0.81 2.24 13.81
CA PHE A 129 -1.71 1.39 14.62
C PHE A 129 -1.02 0.89 15.89
N ASP A 130 0.23 0.47 15.80
CA ASP A 130 1.01 0.02 16.96
C ASP A 130 1.21 1.15 17.98
N ALA A 131 1.55 2.36 17.50
CA ALA A 131 1.65 3.54 18.36
C ALA A 131 0.31 3.93 19.01
N SER A 132 -0.81 3.57 18.39
CA SER A 132 -2.16 3.78 18.92
C SER A 132 -2.63 2.66 19.85
N GLY A 133 -1.78 1.64 20.11
CA GLY A 133 -2.10 0.49 20.94
C GLY A 133 -3.13 -0.48 20.31
N MET A 134 -3.24 -0.46 18.97
CA MET A 134 -4.10 -1.37 18.23
C MET A 134 -3.36 -2.68 17.92
N ARG A 135 -4.11 -3.75 17.79
CA ARG A 135 -3.56 -5.08 17.47
C ARG A 135 -3.45 -5.22 15.95
N THR A 136 -2.21 -5.24 15.45
CA THR A 136 -1.95 -5.34 14.01
C THR A 136 -1.37 -6.71 13.65
N PHE A 137 -1.89 -7.30 12.58
CA PHE A 137 -1.33 -8.49 11.93
C PHE A 137 -0.87 -8.09 10.53
N THR A 138 0.32 -8.51 10.14
CA THR A 138 0.90 -8.19 8.84
C THR A 138 1.04 -9.44 7.97
N ALA A 139 0.81 -9.30 6.68
CA ALA A 139 0.97 -10.37 5.71
C ALA A 139 1.41 -9.85 4.33
N ARG A 140 1.78 -10.76 3.46
CA ARG A 140 2.07 -10.45 2.06
C ARG A 140 0.80 -9.99 1.34
N SER A 141 0.95 -9.10 0.37
CA SER A 141 -0.18 -8.51 -0.37
C SER A 141 -1.12 -9.56 -0.98
N ASP A 142 -0.58 -10.67 -1.45
CA ASP A 142 -1.35 -11.74 -2.10
C ASP A 142 -2.24 -12.53 -1.13
N ASP A 143 -1.99 -12.43 0.17
CA ASP A 143 -2.70 -13.18 1.22
C ASP A 143 -3.79 -12.34 1.92
N LEU A 144 -3.80 -11.03 1.74
CA LEU A 144 -4.59 -10.13 2.58
C LEU A 144 -6.09 -10.43 2.55
N PHE A 145 -6.70 -10.53 1.37
CA PHE A 145 -8.14 -10.82 1.27
C PHE A 145 -8.49 -12.23 1.74
N ARG A 146 -7.63 -13.21 1.46
CA ARG A 146 -7.80 -14.58 1.94
C ARG A 146 -7.77 -14.68 3.47
N LEU A 147 -6.98 -13.84 4.14
CA LEU A 147 -6.94 -13.79 5.61
C LEU A 147 -8.23 -13.20 6.21
N VAL A 148 -8.84 -12.22 5.53
CA VAL A 148 -10.15 -11.70 5.90
C VAL A 148 -11.23 -12.77 5.73
N ASP A 149 -11.26 -13.43 4.58
CA ASP A 149 -12.24 -14.46 4.25
C ASP A 149 -12.14 -15.66 5.20
N ASN A 150 -10.94 -16.08 5.55
CA ASN A 150 -10.67 -17.15 6.52
C ASN A 150 -10.84 -16.72 8.00
N ARG A 151 -11.34 -15.50 8.28
CA ARG A 151 -11.59 -14.98 9.63
C ARG A 151 -10.35 -14.96 10.54
N ARG A 152 -9.15 -14.86 9.95
CA ARG A 152 -7.89 -14.80 10.71
C ARG A 152 -7.66 -13.42 11.31
N VAL A 153 -8.34 -12.42 10.77
CA VAL A 153 -8.33 -11.03 11.18
C VAL A 153 -9.74 -10.49 11.21
N HIS A 154 -9.96 -9.35 11.87
CA HIS A 154 -11.29 -8.78 12.00
C HIS A 154 -11.58 -7.69 10.98
N LEU A 155 -10.59 -6.86 10.67
CA LEU A 155 -10.75 -5.72 9.77
C LEU A 155 -9.47 -5.50 8.96
N PHE A 156 -9.63 -5.28 7.67
CA PHE A 156 -8.57 -4.84 6.78
C PHE A 156 -8.86 -3.40 6.35
N PRO A 157 -8.26 -2.39 7.04
CA PRO A 157 -8.42 -0.99 6.69
C PRO A 157 -7.76 -0.66 5.36
N ARG A 158 -8.50 0.05 4.50
CA ARG A 158 -8.05 0.50 3.18
C ARG A 158 -8.33 1.99 3.00
N GLY A 159 -7.57 2.63 2.12
CA GLY A 159 -7.95 3.97 1.67
C GLY A 159 -9.23 3.92 0.85
N ILE A 160 -10.13 4.89 1.01
CA ILE A 160 -11.41 4.91 0.29
C ILE A 160 -11.23 4.89 -1.24
N THR A 161 -10.13 5.39 -1.75
CA THR A 161 -9.79 5.40 -3.19
C THR A 161 -9.35 4.02 -3.72
N GLU A 162 -9.13 3.06 -2.83
CA GLU A 162 -8.68 1.72 -3.19
C GLU A 162 -9.82 0.71 -3.27
N LEU A 163 -10.96 1.01 -2.64
CA LEU A 163 -12.07 0.06 -2.44
C LEU A 163 -12.68 -0.46 -3.74
N GLU A 164 -12.79 0.36 -4.77
CA GLU A 164 -13.35 -0.06 -6.06
C GLU A 164 -12.47 -1.14 -6.71
N ARG A 165 -11.16 -0.93 -6.73
CA ARG A 165 -10.20 -1.91 -7.24
C ARG A 165 -10.18 -3.16 -6.37
N ASP A 166 -10.19 -3.00 -5.06
CA ASP A 166 -10.21 -4.10 -4.10
C ASP A 166 -11.46 -4.97 -4.29
N ALA A 167 -12.62 -4.36 -4.58
CA ALA A 167 -13.87 -5.08 -4.87
C ALA A 167 -13.77 -5.98 -6.11
N LEU A 168 -13.00 -5.58 -7.13
CA LEU A 168 -12.76 -6.43 -8.30
C LEU A 168 -11.92 -7.66 -7.91
N ILE A 169 -10.89 -7.48 -7.08
CA ILE A 169 -10.06 -8.59 -6.60
C ILE A 169 -10.89 -9.59 -5.79
N VAL A 170 -11.74 -9.09 -4.87
CA VAL A 170 -12.58 -9.95 -4.01
C VAL A 170 -13.64 -10.72 -4.80
N ARG A 171 -14.09 -10.21 -5.93
CA ARG A 171 -15.08 -10.90 -6.78
C ARG A 171 -14.51 -12.08 -7.56
N ASP A 172 -13.20 -12.08 -7.80
CA ASP A 172 -12.49 -13.08 -8.60
C ASP A 172 -11.84 -14.17 -7.72
N THR A 173 -11.97 -14.08 -6.39
CA THR A 173 -11.52 -15.07 -5.39
C THR A 173 -12.70 -15.82 -4.79
#